data_d435eeb8c561038561c3ed57059e295b
#
_entry.id   d435eeb8c561038561c3ed57059e295b
#
_cell.length_a   1.000
_cell.length_b   1.000
_cell.length_c   1.000
_cell.angle_alpha   90.00
_cell.angle_beta   90.00
_cell.angle_gamma   90.00
#
_symmetry.space_group_name_H-M   'P 1'
#
loop_
_entity.id
_entity.type
_entity.pdbx_description
1 polymer ?
#
loop_
_entity_poly.entity_id
_entity_poly.type
_entity_poly.pdbx_seq_one_letter_code
_entity_poly.pdbx_strand_id
1 'polypeptide(L)'
;LQHLRGREIACVFQDPMSSLNPVFTVGDQLMEPLMKHMGLTRKQALARAEELLVEVGMPEPKRRLTVYPHEMSGGQQQRVMIAMALACEPKLLIADEPTTALDVTIQRQILELVGKLKNKMKMSVLFISHDLGVVGEIADHVVVMRHGIIREQGPVARIFSDPQDDYTKALLACRPSLTENPARLMVIDEHIAATQAAAEGRQATAARTAKVKDPNAPVVLEVKSLHKSFYLKQGLFGTREFKAVQNVNFQLRKGHTLGVVGESGSGKTTMGLTLLRLHEPTGGEVIFDGKNLLALSASERQLMRRRIQVVFQNPYASLNPRFTIGQTLVEPMEIHGIGSSMEEREQIARDLLVKVGLDDRAFGKYPHEFSGGQRQRIAIARCLTLKPEVLVLDEAVSALDVSVQAQVLNLLKDLQDEFGLSYVFISHDLAVVRFISDEVLVMKDGVVVEQASAEQILHHPREDYTKRLLGAIPRGYQPAA
;
A
#
# COMPACT_ATOMS: atom_id res chain seq x y z
N LEU A 1 13.96 9.94 32.95
CA LEU A 1 13.48 9.46 31.64
C LEU A 1 14.64 9.03 30.71
N GLN A 2 15.77 9.77 30.63
CA GLN A 2 16.91 9.42 29.76
C GLN A 2 17.54 8.05 30.08
N HIS A 3 17.52 7.61 31.34
CA HIS A 3 18.01 6.28 31.74
C HIS A 3 17.05 5.13 31.41
N LEU A 4 15.78 5.40 31.20
CA LEU A 4 14.78 4.40 30.85
C LEU A 4 14.71 4.20 29.32
N ARG A 5 14.79 5.31 28.56
CA ARG A 5 14.71 5.29 27.11
C ARG A 5 15.93 4.63 26.49
N GLY A 6 15.71 3.65 25.65
CA GLY A 6 16.77 2.87 24.97
C GLY A 6 17.36 1.73 25.81
N ARG A 7 17.14 1.72 27.15
CA ARG A 7 17.61 0.65 28.03
C ARG A 7 16.47 -0.26 28.50
N GLU A 8 15.43 0.30 29.12
CA GLU A 8 14.29 -0.48 29.64
C GLU A 8 13.06 -0.41 28.75
N ILE A 9 12.91 0.71 28.05
CA ILE A 9 11.82 0.95 27.09
C ILE A 9 12.47 1.29 25.76
N ALA A 10 12.18 0.49 24.75
CA ALA A 10 12.62 0.72 23.37
C ALA A 10 11.42 0.99 22.47
N CYS A 11 11.67 1.67 21.33
CA CYS A 11 10.65 1.99 20.35
C CYS A 11 11.13 1.61 18.95
N VAL A 12 10.25 0.99 18.19
CA VAL A 12 10.36 0.77 16.74
C VAL A 12 9.33 1.67 16.08
N PHE A 13 9.77 2.59 15.24
CA PHE A 13 8.92 3.58 14.59
C PHE A 13 8.38 3.08 13.25
N GLN A 14 7.35 3.73 12.75
CA GLN A 14 6.63 3.39 11.52
C GLN A 14 7.51 3.38 10.27
N ASP A 15 8.38 4.38 10.12
CA ASP A 15 9.23 4.52 8.93
C ASP A 15 10.71 4.31 9.28
N PRO A 16 11.32 3.20 8.81
CA PRO A 16 12.73 2.95 9.04
C PRO A 16 13.65 3.94 8.34
N MET A 17 13.23 4.54 7.21
CA MET A 17 14.05 5.51 6.49
C MET A 17 14.21 6.83 7.25
N SER A 18 13.19 7.26 7.96
CA SER A 18 13.26 8.45 8.82
C SER A 18 13.92 8.18 10.17
N SER A 19 13.95 6.92 10.62
CA SER A 19 14.48 6.50 11.92
C SER A 19 15.98 6.17 11.88
N LEU A 20 16.47 5.69 10.74
CA LEU A 20 17.89 5.42 10.54
C LEU A 20 18.59 6.65 9.98
N ASN A 21 19.75 6.99 10.55
CA ASN A 21 20.55 8.11 10.07
C ASN A 21 21.31 7.71 8.77
N PRO A 22 21.02 8.36 7.62
CA PRO A 22 21.56 7.94 6.32
C PRO A 22 23.08 8.15 6.17
N VAL A 23 23.71 8.97 7.04
CA VAL A 23 25.14 9.27 6.97
C VAL A 23 26.02 8.41 7.89
N PHE A 24 25.41 7.53 8.70
CA PHE A 24 26.12 6.55 9.53
C PHE A 24 25.90 5.13 9.01
N THR A 25 26.92 4.29 9.18
CA THR A 25 26.77 2.87 8.84
C THR A 25 25.81 2.17 9.81
N VAL A 26 25.27 1.04 9.39
CA VAL A 26 24.42 0.19 10.25
C VAL A 26 25.16 -0.21 11.52
N GLY A 27 26.47 -0.55 11.41
CA GLY A 27 27.29 -0.91 12.54
C GLY A 27 27.45 0.21 13.57
N ASP A 28 27.71 1.44 13.09
CA ASP A 28 27.83 2.60 13.98
C ASP A 28 26.54 2.85 14.76
N GLN A 29 25.38 2.76 14.10
CA GLN A 29 24.08 2.96 14.72
C GLN A 29 23.72 1.86 15.72
N LEU A 30 24.06 0.60 15.44
CA LEU A 30 23.85 -0.52 16.38
C LEU A 30 24.79 -0.43 17.59
N MET A 31 26.03 0.03 17.42
CA MET A 31 27.00 0.17 18.51
C MET A 31 26.65 1.31 19.47
N GLU A 32 26.04 2.39 18.99
CA GLU A 32 25.76 3.57 19.80
C GLU A 32 24.97 3.26 21.09
N PRO A 33 23.79 2.60 21.04
CA PRO A 33 23.05 2.25 22.27
C PRO A 33 23.82 1.29 23.18
N LEU A 34 24.58 0.34 22.62
CA LEU A 34 25.39 -0.60 23.38
C LEU A 34 26.50 0.10 24.17
N MET A 35 27.21 1.04 23.55
CA MET A 35 28.24 1.82 24.22
C MET A 35 27.67 2.76 25.27
N LYS A 36 26.54 3.44 24.93
CA LYS A 36 25.90 4.45 25.77
C LYS A 36 25.21 3.87 27.01
N HIS A 37 24.46 2.80 26.84
CA HIS A 37 23.59 2.24 27.89
C HIS A 37 24.17 1.00 28.58
N MET A 38 25.01 0.22 27.88
CA MET A 38 25.61 -1.00 28.42
C MET A 38 27.08 -0.80 28.81
N GLY A 39 27.69 0.34 28.47
CA GLY A 39 29.09 0.65 28.79
C GLY A 39 30.09 -0.23 28.04
N LEU A 40 29.71 -0.85 26.92
CA LEU A 40 30.62 -1.71 26.16
C LEU A 40 31.68 -0.89 25.44
N THR A 41 32.90 -1.46 25.37
CA THR A 41 33.93 -0.92 24.48
C THR A 41 33.54 -1.08 23.03
N ARG A 42 34.10 -0.26 22.12
CA ARG A 42 33.79 -0.32 20.66
C ARG A 42 33.95 -1.74 20.09
N LYS A 43 35.00 -2.48 20.53
CA LYS A 43 35.23 -3.85 20.08
C LYS A 43 34.14 -4.82 20.54
N GLN A 44 33.70 -4.70 21.80
CA GLN A 44 32.60 -5.52 22.34
C GLN A 44 31.26 -5.15 21.69
N ALA A 45 31.03 -3.85 21.52
CA ALA A 45 29.79 -3.35 20.86
C ALA A 45 29.71 -3.85 19.41
N LEU A 46 30.82 -3.87 18.66
CA LEU A 46 30.84 -4.38 17.28
C LEU A 46 30.51 -5.88 17.21
N ALA A 47 31.10 -6.67 18.13
CA ALA A 47 30.79 -8.11 18.21
C ALA A 47 29.30 -8.34 18.54
N ARG A 48 28.75 -7.59 19.51
CA ARG A 48 27.32 -7.69 19.88
C ARG A 48 26.41 -7.20 18.76
N ALA A 49 26.79 -6.18 18.02
CA ALA A 49 26.06 -5.69 16.86
C ALA A 49 25.96 -6.77 15.75
N GLU A 50 27.02 -7.54 15.52
CA GLU A 50 27.00 -8.68 14.60
C GLU A 50 26.01 -9.74 15.08
N GLU A 51 26.04 -10.11 16.37
CA GLU A 51 25.11 -11.09 16.96
C GLU A 51 23.64 -10.62 16.82
N LEU A 52 23.37 -9.34 17.08
CA LEU A 52 22.03 -8.77 16.92
C LEU A 52 21.51 -8.88 15.47
N LEU A 53 22.38 -8.63 14.48
CA LEU A 53 22.02 -8.83 13.08
C LEU A 53 21.73 -10.31 12.74
N VAL A 54 22.44 -11.25 13.35
CA VAL A 54 22.13 -12.69 13.25
C VAL A 54 20.78 -12.99 13.89
N GLU A 55 20.52 -12.45 15.10
CA GLU A 55 19.27 -12.67 15.83
C GLU A 55 18.02 -12.20 15.03
N VAL A 56 18.15 -11.08 14.31
CA VAL A 56 17.06 -10.59 13.44
C VAL A 56 17.05 -11.25 12.05
N GLY A 57 17.89 -12.25 11.82
CA GLY A 57 17.94 -13.00 10.57
C GLY A 57 18.44 -12.19 9.37
N MET A 58 19.41 -11.29 9.59
CA MET A 58 20.04 -10.52 8.54
C MET A 58 21.02 -11.38 7.73
N PRO A 59 20.91 -11.42 6.40
CA PRO A 59 21.89 -12.11 5.55
C PRO A 59 23.24 -11.37 5.57
N GLU A 60 24.36 -12.10 5.58
CA GLU A 60 25.72 -11.55 5.56
C GLU A 60 25.98 -10.50 6.67
N PRO A 61 25.76 -10.81 7.98
CA PRO A 61 25.74 -9.81 9.05
C PRO A 61 26.99 -8.93 9.10
N LYS A 62 28.18 -9.51 8.98
CA LYS A 62 29.46 -8.78 8.97
C LYS A 62 29.55 -7.73 7.89
N ARG A 63 29.12 -8.06 6.68
CA ARG A 63 29.10 -7.13 5.56
C ARG A 63 28.08 -6.02 5.80
N ARG A 64 26.93 -6.36 6.41
CA ARG A 64 25.86 -5.38 6.68
C ARG A 64 26.25 -4.33 7.71
N LEU A 65 27.17 -4.61 8.61
CA LEU A 65 27.69 -3.60 9.56
C LEU A 65 28.38 -2.41 8.86
N THR A 66 28.93 -2.59 7.67
CA THR A 66 29.69 -1.56 6.94
C THR A 66 28.88 -0.83 5.86
N VAL A 67 27.61 -1.20 5.64
CA VAL A 67 26.74 -0.56 4.64
C VAL A 67 25.92 0.57 5.27
N TYR A 68 25.44 1.47 4.42
CA TYR A 68 24.55 2.55 4.80
C TYR A 68 23.08 2.14 4.64
N PRO A 69 22.14 2.76 5.37
CA PRO A 69 20.71 2.44 5.28
C PRO A 69 20.15 2.45 3.86
N HIS A 70 20.54 3.41 3.02
CA HIS A 70 20.06 3.53 1.65
C HIS A 70 20.50 2.40 0.70
N GLU A 71 21.48 1.58 1.11
CA GLU A 71 21.93 0.40 0.36
C GLU A 71 21.13 -0.87 0.69
N MET A 72 20.08 -0.76 1.52
CA MET A 72 19.29 -1.86 2.04
C MET A 72 17.84 -1.78 1.59
N SER A 73 17.17 -2.93 1.47
CA SER A 73 15.71 -2.97 1.23
C SER A 73 14.94 -2.55 2.49
N GLY A 74 13.69 -2.10 2.34
CA GLY A 74 12.84 -1.68 3.46
C GLY A 74 12.71 -2.74 4.56
N GLY A 75 12.53 -4.02 4.21
CA GLY A 75 12.50 -5.12 5.17
C GLY A 75 13.84 -5.35 5.89
N GLN A 76 14.98 -5.08 5.22
CA GLN A 76 16.29 -5.15 5.87
C GLN A 76 16.50 -3.97 6.82
N GLN A 77 16.09 -2.75 6.43
CA GLN A 77 16.12 -1.57 7.30
C GLN A 77 15.24 -1.78 8.54
N GLN A 78 14.07 -2.37 8.38
CA GLN A 78 13.17 -2.73 9.48
C GLN A 78 13.82 -3.70 10.47
N ARG A 79 14.52 -4.74 9.98
CA ARG A 79 15.27 -5.67 10.82
C ARG A 79 16.40 -4.98 11.59
N VAL A 80 17.10 -4.03 10.96
CA VAL A 80 18.12 -3.20 11.63
C VAL A 80 17.50 -2.37 12.74
N MET A 81 16.37 -1.70 12.48
CA MET A 81 15.67 -0.89 13.48
C MET A 81 15.20 -1.74 14.67
N ILE A 82 14.67 -2.95 14.41
CA ILE A 82 14.34 -3.92 15.47
C ILE A 82 15.61 -4.31 16.25
N ALA A 83 16.72 -4.62 15.58
CA ALA A 83 17.99 -4.96 16.23
C ALA A 83 18.50 -3.82 17.12
N MET A 84 18.39 -2.56 16.67
CA MET A 84 18.73 -1.37 17.48
C MET A 84 17.84 -1.24 18.71
N ALA A 85 16.54 -1.41 18.56
CA ALA A 85 15.59 -1.36 19.68
C ALA A 85 15.88 -2.43 20.74
N LEU A 86 16.30 -3.62 20.31
CA LEU A 86 16.58 -4.77 21.18
C LEU A 86 18.02 -4.79 21.72
N ALA A 87 18.90 -3.88 21.29
CA ALA A 87 20.33 -3.90 21.63
C ALA A 87 20.60 -3.93 23.14
N CYS A 88 19.76 -3.25 23.92
CA CYS A 88 19.91 -3.16 25.38
C CYS A 88 18.97 -4.11 26.15
N GLU A 89 18.36 -5.10 25.49
CA GLU A 89 17.44 -6.08 26.10
C GLU A 89 16.29 -5.42 26.90
N PRO A 90 15.44 -4.61 26.27
CA PRO A 90 14.42 -3.83 26.96
C PRO A 90 13.36 -4.71 27.60
N LYS A 91 12.72 -4.21 28.66
CA LYS A 91 11.56 -4.84 29.30
C LYS A 91 10.26 -4.59 28.53
N LEU A 92 10.18 -3.43 27.85
CA LEU A 92 9.03 -3.02 27.05
C LEU A 92 9.51 -2.57 25.67
N LEU A 93 8.94 -3.17 24.63
CA LEU A 93 9.04 -2.72 23.25
C LEU A 93 7.74 -2.04 22.83
N ILE A 94 7.83 -0.79 22.39
CA ILE A 94 6.74 -0.09 21.71
C ILE A 94 6.99 -0.23 20.21
N ALA A 95 6.10 -0.90 19.53
CA ALA A 95 6.17 -1.12 18.08
C ALA A 95 5.05 -0.32 17.40
N ASP A 96 5.41 0.83 16.84
CA ASP A 96 4.47 1.75 16.21
C ASP A 96 4.42 1.48 14.71
N GLU A 97 3.38 0.78 14.30
CA GLU A 97 3.14 0.32 12.91
C GLU A 97 4.39 -0.33 12.25
N PRO A 98 5.04 -1.31 12.90
CA PRO A 98 6.34 -1.80 12.47
C PRO A 98 6.32 -2.60 11.17
N THR A 99 5.15 -2.84 10.58
CA THR A 99 4.96 -3.61 9.35
C THR A 99 4.29 -2.81 8.23
N THR A 100 3.98 -1.54 8.45
CA THR A 100 3.40 -0.66 7.43
C THR A 100 4.37 -0.49 6.26
N ALA A 101 3.85 -0.49 5.05
CA ALA A 101 4.60 -0.44 3.79
C ALA A 101 5.51 -1.65 3.50
N LEU A 102 5.37 -2.75 4.24
CA LEU A 102 6.02 -4.02 3.93
C LEU A 102 5.05 -4.92 3.15
N ASP A 103 5.59 -5.74 2.25
CA ASP A 103 4.77 -6.79 1.64
C ASP A 103 4.39 -7.88 2.66
N VAL A 104 3.30 -8.60 2.38
CA VAL A 104 2.71 -9.56 3.31
C VAL A 104 3.68 -10.67 3.77
N THR A 105 4.63 -11.05 2.92
CA THR A 105 5.63 -12.08 3.24
C THR A 105 6.65 -11.56 4.25
N ILE A 106 7.18 -10.35 4.03
CA ILE A 106 8.10 -9.69 4.96
C ILE A 106 7.38 -9.32 6.26
N GLN A 107 6.14 -8.80 6.16
CA GLN A 107 5.30 -8.52 7.34
C GLN A 107 5.20 -9.76 8.23
N ARG A 108 4.83 -10.92 7.69
CA ARG A 108 4.76 -12.17 8.45
C ARG A 108 6.08 -12.54 9.10
N GLN A 109 7.19 -12.45 8.37
CA GLN A 109 8.52 -12.73 8.93
C GLN A 109 8.89 -11.79 10.09
N ILE A 110 8.53 -10.52 10.02
CA ILE A 110 8.76 -9.54 11.10
C ILE A 110 7.90 -9.88 12.32
N LEU A 111 6.63 -10.23 12.13
CA LEU A 111 5.74 -10.62 13.23
C LEU A 111 6.23 -11.88 13.95
N GLU A 112 6.63 -12.91 13.20
CA GLU A 112 7.23 -14.12 13.76
C GLU A 112 8.54 -13.83 14.50
N LEU A 113 9.38 -12.92 13.97
CA LEU A 113 10.61 -12.48 14.60
C LEU A 113 10.32 -11.79 15.94
N VAL A 114 9.41 -10.81 15.96
CA VAL A 114 9.04 -10.11 17.20
C VAL A 114 8.46 -11.08 18.23
N GLY A 115 7.62 -12.03 17.81
CA GLY A 115 7.08 -13.08 18.69
C GLY A 115 8.17 -13.97 19.31
N LYS A 116 9.15 -14.42 18.51
CA LYS A 116 10.31 -15.21 19.00
C LYS A 116 11.15 -14.40 19.99
N LEU A 117 11.42 -13.13 19.70
CA LEU A 117 12.23 -12.27 20.55
C LEU A 117 11.50 -11.87 21.84
N LYS A 118 10.17 -11.61 21.79
CA LYS A 118 9.28 -11.44 22.95
C LYS A 118 9.48 -12.59 23.96
N ASN A 119 9.38 -13.83 23.46
CA ASN A 119 9.48 -15.02 24.30
C ASN A 119 10.92 -15.24 24.84
N LYS A 120 11.94 -15.05 23.98
CA LYS A 120 13.36 -15.22 24.36
C LYS A 120 13.78 -14.23 25.44
N MET A 121 13.41 -12.96 25.29
CA MET A 121 13.81 -11.86 26.19
C MET A 121 12.82 -11.65 27.36
N LYS A 122 11.68 -12.36 27.36
CA LYS A 122 10.60 -12.19 28.34
C LYS A 122 10.14 -10.73 28.45
N MET A 123 10.11 -10.01 27.32
CA MET A 123 9.68 -8.61 27.26
C MET A 123 8.21 -8.49 26.96
N SER A 124 7.61 -7.38 27.40
CA SER A 124 6.26 -6.96 27.00
C SER A 124 6.34 -6.19 25.68
N VAL A 125 5.30 -6.31 24.84
CA VAL A 125 5.20 -5.58 23.57
C VAL A 125 3.90 -4.80 23.54
N LEU A 126 4.00 -3.48 23.37
CA LEU A 126 2.87 -2.61 22.98
C LEU A 126 2.92 -2.46 21.48
N PHE A 127 2.03 -3.18 20.78
CA PHE A 127 1.96 -3.19 19.33
C PHE A 127 0.85 -2.28 18.83
N ILE A 128 1.19 -1.26 18.05
CA ILE A 128 0.24 -0.32 17.44
C ILE A 128 0.11 -0.69 15.97
N SER A 129 -1.11 -0.86 15.48
CA SER A 129 -1.38 -1.17 14.09
C SER A 129 -2.82 -0.79 13.73
N HIS A 130 -3.01 -0.40 12.47
CA HIS A 130 -4.33 -0.29 11.85
C HIS A 130 -4.77 -1.61 11.17
N ASP A 131 -3.87 -2.60 11.02
CA ASP A 131 -4.21 -3.91 10.46
C ASP A 131 -4.78 -4.85 11.52
N LEU A 132 -6.10 -4.99 11.52
CA LEU A 132 -6.83 -5.86 12.44
C LEU A 132 -6.47 -7.34 12.28
N GLY A 133 -6.04 -7.76 11.08
CA GLY A 133 -5.58 -9.12 10.85
C GLY A 133 -4.33 -9.42 11.65
N VAL A 134 -3.38 -8.49 11.62
CA VAL A 134 -2.15 -8.58 12.42
C VAL A 134 -2.46 -8.56 13.91
N VAL A 135 -3.28 -7.61 14.36
CA VAL A 135 -3.66 -7.50 15.78
C VAL A 135 -4.32 -8.80 16.26
N GLY A 136 -5.24 -9.36 15.47
CA GLY A 136 -5.94 -10.60 15.83
C GLY A 136 -5.03 -11.83 15.96
N GLU A 137 -3.88 -11.86 15.23
CA GLU A 137 -2.93 -12.98 15.30
C GLU A 137 -1.94 -12.88 16.46
N ILE A 138 -1.53 -11.66 16.86
CA ILE A 138 -0.39 -11.50 17.79
C ILE A 138 -0.74 -10.96 19.16
N ALA A 139 -1.91 -10.31 19.30
CA ALA A 139 -2.28 -9.65 20.54
C ALA A 139 -2.89 -10.62 21.57
N ASP A 140 -2.50 -10.46 22.82
CA ASP A 140 -3.17 -11.10 23.96
C ASP A 140 -4.37 -10.24 24.42
N HIS A 141 -4.21 -8.91 24.39
CA HIS A 141 -5.20 -7.91 24.81
C HIS A 141 -5.24 -6.77 23.78
N VAL A 142 -6.42 -6.26 23.48
CA VAL A 142 -6.65 -5.21 22.49
C VAL A 142 -7.24 -3.97 23.13
N VAL A 143 -6.75 -2.81 22.72
CA VAL A 143 -7.32 -1.49 23.04
C VAL A 143 -7.70 -0.81 21.74
N VAL A 144 -9.00 -0.56 21.52
CA VAL A 144 -9.54 0.14 20.36
C VAL A 144 -9.65 1.62 20.69
N MET A 145 -9.03 2.47 19.84
CA MET A 145 -9.01 3.92 20.04
C MET A 145 -9.63 4.66 18.85
N ARG A 146 -10.33 5.76 19.14
CA ARG A 146 -10.81 6.73 18.13
C ARG A 146 -10.69 8.15 18.67
N HIS A 147 -10.08 9.06 17.90
CA HIS A 147 -9.89 10.47 18.27
C HIS A 147 -9.25 10.65 19.65
N GLY A 148 -8.25 9.83 19.99
CA GLY A 148 -7.54 9.90 21.27
C GLY A 148 -8.29 9.31 22.46
N ILE A 149 -9.49 8.73 22.26
CA ILE A 149 -10.34 8.15 23.31
C ILE A 149 -10.38 6.63 23.13
N ILE A 150 -10.25 5.90 24.25
CA ILE A 150 -10.46 4.44 24.27
C ILE A 150 -11.95 4.17 24.10
N ARG A 151 -12.31 3.43 23.05
CA ARG A 151 -13.67 3.02 22.75
C ARG A 151 -14.01 1.70 23.39
N GLU A 152 -13.12 0.73 23.26
CA GLU A 152 -13.29 -0.60 23.82
C GLU A 152 -11.92 -1.21 24.15
N GLN A 153 -11.87 -2.08 25.18
CA GLN A 153 -10.67 -2.84 25.51
C GLN A 153 -11.02 -4.21 26.09
N GLY A 154 -10.16 -5.19 25.87
CA GLY A 154 -10.38 -6.52 26.41
C GLY A 154 -9.46 -7.58 25.76
N PRO A 155 -9.61 -8.85 26.21
CA PRO A 155 -8.94 -9.97 25.55
C PRO A 155 -9.26 -9.99 24.05
N VAL A 156 -8.28 -10.36 23.21
CA VAL A 156 -8.44 -10.40 21.74
C VAL A 156 -9.66 -11.21 21.32
N ALA A 157 -9.90 -12.36 21.97
CA ALA A 157 -11.04 -13.22 21.69
C ALA A 157 -12.38 -12.46 21.80
N ARG A 158 -12.57 -11.68 22.88
CA ARG A 158 -13.79 -10.92 23.11
C ARG A 158 -13.97 -9.81 22.07
N ILE A 159 -12.91 -9.02 21.82
CA ILE A 159 -12.99 -7.87 20.89
C ILE A 159 -13.33 -8.34 19.47
N PHE A 160 -12.81 -9.51 19.03
CA PHE A 160 -13.06 -10.01 17.69
C PHE A 160 -14.33 -10.83 17.53
N SER A 161 -14.79 -11.55 18.58
CA SER A 161 -16.00 -12.40 18.49
C SER A 161 -17.28 -11.75 18.99
N ASP A 162 -17.19 -10.84 19.97
CA ASP A 162 -18.35 -10.18 20.61
C ASP A 162 -18.04 -8.72 20.97
N PRO A 163 -17.73 -7.85 19.96
CA PRO A 163 -17.50 -6.43 20.21
C PRO A 163 -18.77 -5.74 20.71
N GLN A 164 -18.64 -4.87 21.70
CA GLN A 164 -19.77 -4.16 22.31
C GLN A 164 -19.91 -2.74 21.74
N ASP A 165 -18.80 -2.05 21.47
CA ASP A 165 -18.81 -0.69 20.95
C ASP A 165 -19.12 -0.67 19.44
N ASP A 166 -20.01 0.23 19.01
CA ASP A 166 -20.44 0.31 17.59
C ASP A 166 -19.31 0.71 16.65
N TYR A 167 -18.32 1.48 17.12
CA TYR A 167 -17.13 1.78 16.32
C TYR A 167 -16.28 0.53 16.12
N THR A 168 -16.11 -0.30 17.17
CA THR A 168 -15.37 -1.57 17.08
C THR A 168 -16.04 -2.52 16.08
N LYS A 169 -17.37 -2.65 16.14
CA LYS A 169 -18.16 -3.46 15.18
C LYS A 169 -17.96 -2.98 13.74
N ALA A 170 -18.10 -1.68 13.53
CA ALA A 170 -17.92 -1.06 12.23
C ALA A 170 -16.48 -1.24 11.71
N LEU A 171 -15.47 -1.06 12.57
CA LEU A 171 -14.05 -1.22 12.20
C LEU A 171 -13.73 -2.65 11.75
N LEU A 172 -14.25 -3.66 12.44
CA LEU A 172 -14.09 -5.07 12.06
C LEU A 172 -14.81 -5.40 10.74
N ALA A 173 -15.99 -4.80 10.50
CA ALA A 173 -16.80 -5.02 9.30
C ALA A 173 -16.29 -4.27 8.05
N CYS A 174 -15.49 -3.22 8.21
CA CYS A 174 -14.96 -2.43 7.07
C CYS A 174 -13.81 -3.13 6.31
N ARG A 175 -13.23 -4.19 6.87
CA ARG A 175 -12.09 -4.88 6.27
C ARG A 175 -12.52 -5.70 5.05
N PRO A 176 -11.84 -5.55 3.88
CA PRO A 176 -12.03 -6.48 2.78
C PRO A 176 -11.77 -7.92 3.22
N SER A 177 -12.67 -8.83 2.86
CA SER A 177 -12.59 -10.25 3.25
C SER A 177 -12.03 -11.10 2.11
N LEU A 178 -11.26 -12.15 2.45
CA LEU A 178 -10.87 -13.18 1.49
C LEU A 178 -11.98 -14.20 1.23
N THR A 179 -12.99 -14.29 2.10
CA THR A 179 -14.09 -15.26 1.98
C THR A 179 -15.35 -14.66 1.34
N GLU A 180 -15.60 -13.37 1.57
CA GLU A 180 -16.78 -12.67 1.07
C GLU A 180 -16.38 -11.57 0.07
N ASN A 181 -17.18 -11.38 -0.99
CA ASN A 181 -17.00 -10.30 -1.94
C ASN A 181 -18.29 -9.47 -2.02
N PRO A 182 -18.51 -8.57 -1.04
CA PRO A 182 -19.70 -7.74 -1.05
C PRO A 182 -19.67 -6.75 -2.22
N ALA A 183 -20.84 -6.33 -2.72
CA ALA A 183 -20.94 -5.32 -3.77
C ALA A 183 -20.32 -3.98 -3.35
N ARG A 184 -20.38 -3.66 -2.04
CA ARG A 184 -19.84 -2.45 -1.43
C ARG A 184 -19.24 -2.80 -0.07
N LEU A 185 -18.05 -2.25 0.24
CA LEU A 185 -17.47 -2.36 1.57
C LEU A 185 -18.23 -1.47 2.54
N MET A 186 -18.38 -1.94 3.77
CA MET A 186 -18.96 -1.15 4.82
C MET A 186 -18.01 0.02 5.18
N VAL A 187 -18.57 1.18 5.46
CA VAL A 187 -17.84 2.38 5.89
C VAL A 187 -18.27 2.71 7.32
N ILE A 188 -17.32 3.02 8.20
CA ILE A 188 -17.58 3.20 9.64
C ILE A 188 -18.70 4.22 9.90
N ASP A 189 -18.61 5.40 9.27
CA ASP A 189 -19.59 6.47 9.52
C ASP A 189 -20.98 6.10 8.97
N GLU A 190 -21.06 5.38 7.85
CA GLU A 190 -22.29 4.85 7.28
C GLU A 190 -22.90 3.77 8.19
N HIS A 191 -22.08 2.90 8.76
CA HIS A 191 -22.53 1.86 9.70
C HIS A 191 -23.09 2.45 10.98
N ILE A 192 -22.39 3.39 11.59
CA ILE A 192 -22.85 4.07 12.81
C ILE A 192 -24.16 4.80 12.55
N ALA A 193 -24.25 5.55 11.42
CA ALA A 193 -25.47 6.22 11.02
C ALA A 193 -26.64 5.25 10.77
N ALA A 194 -26.38 4.11 10.11
CA ALA A 194 -27.38 3.08 9.86
C ALA A 194 -27.88 2.42 11.16
N THR A 195 -26.97 2.14 12.09
CA THR A 195 -27.30 1.58 13.41
C THR A 195 -28.17 2.55 14.23
N GLN A 196 -27.84 3.84 14.20
CA GLN A 196 -28.64 4.90 14.85
C GLN A 196 -30.02 5.05 14.18
N ALA A 197 -30.07 5.06 12.85
CA ALA A 197 -31.33 5.14 12.10
C ALA A 197 -32.24 3.93 12.36
N ALA A 198 -31.67 2.71 12.45
CA ALA A 198 -32.41 1.51 12.79
C ALA A 198 -32.96 1.56 14.23
N ALA A 199 -32.20 2.09 15.18
CA ALA A 199 -32.66 2.32 16.57
C ALA A 199 -33.82 3.34 16.63
N GLU A 200 -33.86 4.29 15.67
CA GLU A 200 -34.92 5.30 15.52
C GLU A 200 -36.07 4.83 14.61
N GLY A 201 -36.07 3.58 14.14
CA GLY A 201 -37.11 3.00 13.27
C GLY A 201 -37.13 3.52 11.83
N ARG A 202 -36.02 4.13 11.34
CA ARG A 202 -35.87 4.60 9.97
C ARG A 202 -35.28 3.48 9.08
N GLN A 203 -35.82 3.32 7.87
CA GLN A 203 -35.26 2.35 6.90
C GLN A 203 -33.87 2.79 6.41
N ALA A 204 -32.92 1.85 6.43
CA ALA A 204 -31.61 2.04 5.80
C ALA A 204 -31.75 2.21 4.27
N THR A 205 -30.91 3.05 3.69
CA THR A 205 -30.83 3.25 2.24
C THR A 205 -30.52 1.91 1.53
N ALA A 206 -31.28 1.60 0.47
CA ALA A 206 -31.18 0.32 -0.25
C ALA A 206 -29.73 0.00 -0.68
N ALA A 207 -29.31 -1.23 -0.44
CA ALA A 207 -28.02 -1.75 -0.89
C ALA A 207 -27.95 -1.70 -2.43
N ARG A 208 -26.88 -1.08 -2.94
CA ARG A 208 -26.63 -1.01 -4.37
C ARG A 208 -26.26 -2.40 -4.88
N THR A 209 -26.94 -2.90 -5.89
CA THR A 209 -26.60 -4.17 -6.56
C THR A 209 -25.37 -3.98 -7.43
N ALA A 210 -24.40 -4.89 -7.35
CA ALA A 210 -23.22 -4.88 -8.22
C ALA A 210 -23.66 -4.99 -9.68
N LYS A 211 -23.11 -4.13 -10.54
CA LYS A 211 -23.36 -4.18 -11.98
C LYS A 211 -22.64 -5.39 -12.55
N VAL A 212 -23.38 -6.25 -13.25
CA VAL A 212 -22.79 -7.40 -13.95
C VAL A 212 -21.96 -6.88 -15.12
N LYS A 213 -20.67 -7.17 -15.13
CA LYS A 213 -19.74 -6.77 -16.19
C LYS A 213 -19.88 -7.74 -17.38
N ASP A 214 -19.77 -7.18 -18.60
CA ASP A 214 -19.81 -7.99 -19.82
C ASP A 214 -18.47 -8.74 -20.00
N PRO A 215 -18.45 -10.08 -19.93
CA PRO A 215 -17.22 -10.86 -20.11
C PRO A 215 -16.66 -10.76 -21.55
N ASN A 216 -17.46 -10.32 -22.51
CA ASN A 216 -17.07 -10.13 -23.91
C ASN A 216 -16.76 -8.67 -24.25
N ALA A 217 -16.62 -7.79 -23.26
CA ALA A 217 -16.26 -6.40 -23.48
C ALA A 217 -14.98 -6.29 -24.32
N PRO A 218 -14.86 -5.30 -25.22
CA PRO A 218 -13.68 -5.15 -26.08
C PRO A 218 -12.41 -4.93 -25.27
N VAL A 219 -11.29 -5.45 -25.78
CA VAL A 219 -9.96 -5.22 -25.19
C VAL A 219 -9.58 -3.76 -25.43
N VAL A 220 -9.33 -3.01 -24.35
CA VAL A 220 -8.92 -1.60 -24.40
C VAL A 220 -7.40 -1.45 -24.36
N LEU A 221 -6.71 -2.35 -23.63
CA LEU A 221 -5.25 -2.37 -23.51
C LEU A 221 -4.74 -3.82 -23.66
N GLU A 222 -3.80 -4.04 -24.56
CA GLU A 222 -3.14 -5.33 -24.76
C GLU A 222 -1.63 -5.15 -24.64
N VAL A 223 -0.99 -5.98 -23.85
CA VAL A 223 0.45 -5.97 -23.60
C VAL A 223 1.05 -7.27 -24.12
N LYS A 224 2.07 -7.16 -24.96
CA LYS A 224 2.76 -8.30 -25.59
C LYS A 224 4.25 -8.26 -25.32
N SER A 225 4.75 -9.30 -24.67
CA SER A 225 6.17 -9.52 -24.41
C SER A 225 6.88 -8.27 -23.87
N LEU A 226 6.27 -7.58 -22.90
CA LEU A 226 6.83 -6.36 -22.34
C LEU A 226 8.09 -6.67 -21.53
N HIS A 227 9.16 -5.93 -21.83
CA HIS A 227 10.44 -6.02 -21.14
C HIS A 227 10.91 -4.65 -20.65
N LYS A 228 11.47 -4.64 -19.43
CA LYS A 228 12.21 -3.48 -18.92
C LYS A 228 13.43 -3.92 -18.13
N SER A 229 14.60 -3.50 -18.61
CA SER A 229 15.88 -3.65 -17.93
C SER A 229 16.43 -2.30 -17.48
N PHE A 230 17.11 -2.29 -16.35
CA PHE A 230 17.94 -1.19 -15.88
C PHE A 230 19.40 -1.62 -15.91
N TYR A 231 20.28 -0.70 -16.27
CA TYR A 231 21.72 -0.94 -16.32
C TYR A 231 22.42 -0.20 -15.18
N LEU A 232 22.83 -0.96 -14.17
CA LEU A 232 23.47 -0.45 -12.97
C LEU A 232 24.99 -0.45 -13.15
N LYS A 233 25.66 0.66 -12.84
CA LYS A 233 27.13 0.73 -12.84
C LYS A 233 27.70 -0.19 -11.76
N GLN A 234 28.64 -1.06 -12.15
CA GLN A 234 29.34 -1.97 -11.25
C GLN A 234 30.85 -1.71 -11.33
N GLY A 235 31.40 -1.07 -10.31
CA GLY A 235 32.81 -0.65 -10.30
C GLY A 235 33.11 0.44 -11.34
N LEU A 236 34.39 0.57 -11.72
CA LEU A 236 34.87 1.62 -12.63
C LEU A 236 34.52 1.37 -14.10
N PHE A 237 34.32 0.12 -14.54
CA PHE A 237 34.17 -0.24 -15.97
C PHE A 237 33.05 -1.25 -16.26
N GLY A 238 32.30 -1.71 -15.24
CA GLY A 238 31.25 -2.72 -15.42
C GLY A 238 29.85 -2.13 -15.37
N THR A 239 28.94 -2.74 -16.15
CA THR A 239 27.49 -2.54 -16.01
C THR A 239 26.81 -3.88 -15.75
N ARG A 240 25.93 -3.92 -14.78
CA ARG A 240 25.08 -5.08 -14.50
C ARG A 240 23.67 -4.78 -14.96
N GLU A 241 23.13 -5.66 -15.81
CA GLU A 241 21.73 -5.62 -16.21
C GLU A 241 20.85 -6.13 -15.05
N PHE A 242 19.82 -5.36 -14.72
CA PHE A 242 18.75 -5.75 -13.81
C PHE A 242 17.44 -5.78 -14.59
N LYS A 243 16.90 -6.99 -14.81
CA LYS A 243 15.66 -7.23 -15.55
C LYS A 243 14.48 -7.07 -14.63
N ALA A 244 13.89 -5.87 -14.60
CA ALA A 244 12.77 -5.54 -13.71
C ALA A 244 11.41 -6.04 -14.22
N VAL A 245 11.25 -6.17 -15.56
CA VAL A 245 10.06 -6.73 -16.22
C VAL A 245 10.53 -7.63 -17.35
N GLN A 246 10.01 -8.86 -17.40
CA GLN A 246 10.45 -9.88 -18.33
C GLN A 246 9.25 -10.59 -18.96
N ASN A 247 9.06 -10.42 -20.28
CA ASN A 247 8.04 -11.11 -21.07
C ASN A 247 6.62 -11.06 -20.48
N VAL A 248 6.20 -9.87 -20.01
CA VAL A 248 4.87 -9.70 -19.43
C VAL A 248 3.83 -9.59 -20.53
N ASN A 249 2.77 -10.38 -20.43
CA ASN A 249 1.65 -10.44 -21.37
C ASN A 249 0.34 -10.36 -20.59
N PHE A 250 -0.61 -9.52 -21.01
CA PHE A 250 -1.97 -9.48 -20.51
C PHE A 250 -2.89 -8.66 -21.42
N GLN A 251 -4.19 -8.79 -21.18
CA GLN A 251 -5.22 -7.96 -21.80
C GLN A 251 -6.09 -7.33 -20.72
N LEU A 252 -6.50 -6.08 -20.94
CA LEU A 252 -7.48 -5.37 -20.11
C LEU A 252 -8.71 -5.08 -20.95
N ARG A 253 -9.87 -5.53 -20.50
CA ARG A 253 -11.15 -5.26 -21.15
C ARG A 253 -11.76 -3.95 -20.66
N LYS A 254 -12.56 -3.31 -21.51
CA LYS A 254 -13.25 -2.07 -21.18
C LYS A 254 -14.18 -2.27 -19.98
N GLY A 255 -14.10 -1.37 -19.00
CA GLY A 255 -14.87 -1.44 -17.77
C GLY A 255 -14.44 -2.52 -16.78
N HIS A 256 -13.34 -3.24 -17.03
CA HIS A 256 -12.81 -4.27 -16.14
C HIS A 256 -11.61 -3.77 -15.35
N THR A 257 -11.27 -4.52 -14.30
CA THR A 257 -10.11 -4.28 -13.47
C THR A 257 -9.16 -5.48 -13.52
N LEU A 258 -7.90 -5.24 -13.94
CA LEU A 258 -6.80 -6.18 -13.79
C LEU A 258 -6.06 -5.86 -12.50
N GLY A 259 -6.14 -6.75 -11.52
CA GLY A 259 -5.32 -6.69 -10.30
C GLY A 259 -3.91 -7.20 -10.58
N VAL A 260 -2.91 -6.51 -10.06
CA VAL A 260 -1.50 -6.93 -10.17
C VAL A 260 -0.93 -7.07 -8.78
N VAL A 261 -0.54 -8.29 -8.41
CA VAL A 261 -0.07 -8.62 -7.06
C VAL A 261 1.33 -9.26 -7.09
N GLY A 262 2.01 -9.24 -5.96
CA GLY A 262 3.34 -9.83 -5.77
C GLY A 262 4.11 -9.12 -4.66
N GLU A 263 5.24 -9.69 -4.25
CA GLU A 263 6.12 -9.11 -3.24
C GLU A 263 6.73 -7.77 -3.69
N SER A 264 7.27 -7.01 -2.73
CA SER A 264 8.04 -5.79 -3.04
C SER A 264 9.23 -6.14 -3.96
N GLY A 265 9.46 -5.31 -4.98
CA GLY A 265 10.52 -5.59 -5.96
C GLY A 265 10.16 -6.61 -7.04
N SER A 266 8.94 -7.17 -7.08
CA SER A 266 8.51 -8.10 -8.14
C SER A 266 8.31 -7.45 -9.51
N GLY A 267 8.44 -6.12 -9.63
CA GLY A 267 8.34 -5.39 -10.91
C GLY A 267 7.01 -4.73 -11.20
N LYS A 268 6.00 -4.78 -10.31
CA LYS A 268 4.64 -4.24 -10.50
C LYS A 268 4.62 -2.76 -10.88
N THR A 269 5.19 -1.91 -10.01
CA THR A 269 5.30 -0.46 -10.25
C THR A 269 6.08 -0.17 -11.54
N THR A 270 7.21 -0.89 -11.75
CA THR A 270 8.00 -0.73 -12.99
C THR A 270 7.18 -1.08 -14.23
N MET A 271 6.39 -2.15 -14.19
CA MET A 271 5.47 -2.51 -15.27
C MET A 271 4.45 -1.39 -15.49
N GLY A 272 3.76 -0.92 -14.44
CA GLY A 272 2.79 0.17 -14.54
C GLY A 272 3.36 1.45 -15.16
N LEU A 273 4.55 1.86 -14.74
CA LEU A 273 5.24 3.04 -15.29
C LEU A 273 5.73 2.82 -16.74
N THR A 274 6.08 1.59 -17.10
CA THR A 274 6.50 1.25 -18.46
C THR A 274 5.32 1.25 -19.43
N LEU A 275 4.11 0.85 -18.99
CA LEU A 275 2.88 0.97 -19.79
C LEU A 275 2.62 2.40 -20.25
N LEU A 276 2.94 3.38 -19.42
CA LEU A 276 2.75 4.81 -19.66
C LEU A 276 3.96 5.47 -20.35
N ARG A 277 5.02 4.70 -20.66
CA ARG A 277 6.32 5.24 -21.11
C ARG A 277 6.88 6.33 -20.19
N LEU A 278 6.64 6.23 -18.89
CA LEU A 278 7.38 6.96 -17.86
C LEU A 278 8.75 6.30 -17.65
N HIS A 279 8.80 4.99 -17.83
CA HIS A 279 10.03 4.23 -18.06
C HIS A 279 10.04 3.73 -19.50
N GLU A 280 11.10 4.06 -20.27
CA GLU A 280 11.23 3.54 -21.62
C GLU A 280 11.41 2.02 -21.58
N PRO A 281 10.57 1.23 -22.29
CA PRO A 281 10.70 -0.22 -22.37
C PRO A 281 11.99 -0.62 -23.07
N THR A 282 12.48 -1.82 -22.78
CA THR A 282 13.61 -2.41 -23.53
C THR A 282 13.13 -3.36 -24.63
N GLY A 283 11.85 -3.71 -24.65
CA GLY A 283 11.22 -4.51 -25.70
C GLY A 283 9.74 -4.76 -25.43
N GLY A 284 9.06 -5.30 -26.42
CA GLY A 284 7.64 -5.65 -26.38
C GLY A 284 6.74 -4.61 -27.03
N GLU A 285 5.44 -4.78 -26.85
CA GLU A 285 4.40 -3.90 -27.38
C GLU A 285 3.34 -3.59 -26.32
N VAL A 286 2.83 -2.37 -26.36
CA VAL A 286 1.66 -1.93 -25.57
C VAL A 286 0.64 -1.35 -26.55
N ILE A 287 -0.41 -2.10 -26.81
CA ILE A 287 -1.44 -1.76 -27.79
C ILE A 287 -2.64 -1.18 -27.04
N PHE A 288 -2.96 0.06 -27.30
CA PHE A 288 -4.13 0.74 -26.75
C PHE A 288 -5.00 1.24 -27.90
N ASP A 289 -6.25 0.83 -27.93
CA ASP A 289 -7.19 1.18 -28.99
C ASP A 289 -6.60 0.91 -30.40
N GLY A 290 -5.96 -0.27 -30.56
CA GLY A 290 -5.35 -0.72 -31.81
C GLY A 290 -4.01 -0.03 -32.18
N LYS A 291 -3.49 0.90 -31.36
CA LYS A 291 -2.22 1.59 -31.61
C LYS A 291 -1.15 1.17 -30.64
N ASN A 292 0.04 0.84 -31.13
CA ASN A 292 1.18 0.55 -30.26
C ASN A 292 1.73 1.85 -29.64
N LEU A 293 1.53 2.02 -28.33
CA LEU A 293 1.96 3.21 -27.58
C LEU A 293 3.48 3.43 -27.63
N LEU A 294 4.23 2.34 -27.79
CA LEU A 294 5.70 2.39 -27.80
C LEU A 294 6.26 2.94 -29.13
N ALA A 295 5.46 2.89 -30.20
CA ALA A 295 5.83 3.39 -31.51
C ALA A 295 5.39 4.85 -31.79
N LEU A 296 4.61 5.46 -30.87
CA LEU A 296 4.03 6.79 -31.06
C LEU A 296 5.09 7.89 -31.07
N SER A 297 4.89 8.90 -31.93
CA SER A 297 5.59 10.17 -31.90
C SER A 297 5.33 10.96 -30.61
N ALA A 298 6.12 12.00 -30.35
CA ALA A 298 5.96 12.82 -29.14
C ALA A 298 4.57 13.50 -29.04
N SER A 299 4.03 13.98 -30.17
CA SER A 299 2.70 14.62 -30.23
C SER A 299 1.56 13.62 -30.00
N GLU A 300 1.61 12.46 -30.66
CA GLU A 300 0.61 11.39 -30.46
C GLU A 300 0.63 10.87 -29.03
N ARG A 301 1.83 10.73 -28.44
CA ARG A 301 2.01 10.30 -27.06
C ARG A 301 1.36 11.28 -26.06
N GLN A 302 1.46 12.59 -26.30
CA GLN A 302 0.79 13.60 -25.47
C GLN A 302 -0.74 13.42 -25.50
N LEU A 303 -1.31 13.14 -26.67
CA LEU A 303 -2.74 12.86 -26.80
C LEU A 303 -3.14 11.57 -26.07
N MET A 304 -2.31 10.51 -26.16
CA MET A 304 -2.60 9.24 -25.48
C MET A 304 -2.47 9.34 -23.97
N ARG A 305 -1.56 10.18 -23.45
CA ARG A 305 -1.45 10.44 -22.00
C ARG A 305 -2.73 10.99 -21.38
N ARG A 306 -3.56 11.71 -22.15
CA ARG A 306 -4.88 12.13 -21.69
C ARG A 306 -5.81 10.94 -21.42
N ARG A 307 -5.76 9.88 -22.27
CA ARG A 307 -6.65 8.74 -22.21
C ARG A 307 -6.22 7.66 -21.20
N ILE A 308 -4.93 7.64 -20.83
CA ILE A 308 -4.37 6.72 -19.84
C ILE A 308 -3.67 7.54 -18.77
N GLN A 309 -4.14 7.44 -17.53
CA GLN A 309 -3.64 8.21 -16.39
C GLN A 309 -3.10 7.30 -15.30
N VAL A 310 -2.27 7.86 -14.40
CA VAL A 310 -1.72 7.15 -13.25
C VAL A 310 -2.02 7.88 -11.95
N VAL A 311 -2.44 7.09 -10.95
CA VAL A 311 -2.50 7.51 -9.55
C VAL A 311 -1.34 6.84 -8.83
N PHE A 312 -0.40 7.64 -8.34
CA PHE A 312 0.82 7.15 -7.69
C PHE A 312 0.58 6.72 -6.24
N GLN A 313 1.45 5.86 -5.74
CA GLN A 313 1.46 5.33 -4.38
C GLN A 313 1.48 6.43 -3.31
N ASN A 314 2.30 7.47 -3.50
CA ASN A 314 2.46 8.56 -2.54
C ASN A 314 1.73 9.82 -3.02
N PRO A 315 0.55 10.13 -2.46
CA PRO A 315 -0.20 11.32 -2.85
C PRO A 315 0.51 12.63 -2.44
N TYR A 316 1.37 12.62 -1.41
CA TYR A 316 2.18 13.78 -1.02
C TYR A 316 3.19 14.15 -2.11
N ALA A 317 3.88 13.16 -2.67
CA ALA A 317 4.87 13.39 -3.71
C ALA A 317 4.23 13.72 -5.07
N SER A 318 2.97 13.36 -5.27
CA SER A 318 2.25 13.56 -6.54
C SER A 318 1.57 14.92 -6.67
N LEU A 319 1.35 15.64 -5.56
CA LEU A 319 0.73 16.95 -5.52
C LEU A 319 1.79 18.03 -5.26
N ASN A 320 1.79 19.11 -6.06
CA ASN A 320 2.67 20.24 -5.83
C ASN A 320 2.23 20.98 -4.55
N PRO A 321 3.06 21.04 -3.48
CA PRO A 321 2.66 21.64 -2.20
C PRO A 321 2.46 23.16 -2.27
N ARG A 322 2.92 23.81 -3.36
CA ARG A 322 2.79 25.25 -3.58
C ARG A 322 1.53 25.63 -4.35
N PHE A 323 0.82 24.65 -4.93
CA PHE A 323 -0.41 24.87 -5.67
C PHE A 323 -1.61 24.64 -4.74
N THR A 324 -2.66 25.45 -4.94
CA THR A 324 -3.97 25.11 -4.38
C THR A 324 -4.54 23.87 -5.06
N ILE A 325 -5.54 23.27 -4.45
CA ILE A 325 -6.22 22.12 -5.05
C ILE A 325 -6.87 22.53 -6.39
N GLY A 326 -7.45 23.73 -6.46
CA GLY A 326 -8.00 24.26 -7.71
C GLY A 326 -6.95 24.33 -8.82
N GLN A 327 -5.79 24.93 -8.54
CA GLN A 327 -4.68 24.97 -9.50
C GLN A 327 -4.23 23.58 -9.93
N THR A 328 -4.14 22.63 -8.98
CA THR A 328 -3.74 21.23 -9.26
C THR A 328 -4.72 20.52 -10.20
N LEU A 329 -6.01 20.84 -10.11
CA LEU A 329 -7.05 20.24 -10.96
C LEU A 329 -7.20 20.93 -12.31
N VAL A 330 -6.97 22.25 -12.36
CA VAL A 330 -7.11 23.06 -13.59
C VAL A 330 -5.91 22.88 -14.51
N GLU A 331 -4.68 22.79 -14.00
CA GLU A 331 -3.45 22.67 -14.78
C GLU A 331 -3.50 21.57 -15.87
N PRO A 332 -3.91 20.33 -15.59
CA PRO A 332 -4.01 19.29 -16.63
C PRO A 332 -5.01 19.66 -17.73
N MET A 333 -6.12 20.32 -17.39
CA MET A 333 -7.12 20.78 -18.36
C MET A 333 -6.56 21.85 -19.29
N GLU A 334 -5.77 22.80 -18.76
CA GLU A 334 -5.10 23.81 -19.57
C GLU A 334 -4.07 23.19 -20.54
N ILE A 335 -3.22 22.28 -20.04
CA ILE A 335 -2.20 21.60 -20.86
C ILE A 335 -2.84 20.83 -22.03
N HIS A 336 -4.01 20.22 -21.79
CA HIS A 336 -4.69 19.38 -22.78
C HIS A 336 -5.84 20.08 -23.51
N GLY A 337 -6.04 21.38 -23.29
CA GLY A 337 -7.07 22.17 -23.97
C GLY A 337 -8.50 21.74 -23.65
N ILE A 338 -8.77 21.32 -22.41
CA ILE A 338 -10.12 20.97 -21.93
C ILE A 338 -10.78 22.19 -21.31
N GLY A 339 -12.03 22.41 -21.65
CA GLY A 339 -12.79 23.59 -21.26
C GLY A 339 -12.45 24.82 -22.10
N SER A 340 -13.46 25.63 -22.40
CA SER A 340 -13.38 26.81 -23.28
C SER A 340 -12.89 28.06 -22.53
N SER A 341 -13.10 28.10 -21.20
CA SER A 341 -12.71 29.22 -20.34
C SER A 341 -12.15 28.73 -19.00
N MET A 342 -11.59 29.67 -18.23
CA MET A 342 -11.11 29.39 -16.86
C MET A 342 -12.29 29.03 -15.95
N GLU A 343 -13.40 29.74 -16.08
CA GLU A 343 -14.60 29.52 -15.27
C GLU A 343 -15.18 28.11 -15.50
N GLU A 344 -15.18 27.64 -16.75
CA GLU A 344 -15.62 26.26 -17.06
C GLU A 344 -14.69 25.22 -16.43
N ARG A 345 -13.36 25.42 -16.50
CA ARG A 345 -12.37 24.53 -15.85
C ARG A 345 -12.53 24.47 -14.35
N GLU A 346 -12.73 25.65 -13.72
CA GLU A 346 -12.96 25.72 -12.28
C GLU A 346 -14.25 25.01 -11.89
N GLN A 347 -15.33 25.14 -12.69
CA GLN A 347 -16.60 24.44 -12.42
C GLN A 347 -16.40 22.93 -12.53
N ILE A 348 -15.74 22.43 -13.59
CA ILE A 348 -15.40 21.01 -13.73
C ILE A 348 -14.59 20.52 -12.53
N ALA A 349 -13.61 21.28 -12.07
CA ALA A 349 -12.79 20.94 -10.93
C ALA A 349 -13.61 20.85 -9.62
N ARG A 350 -14.53 21.81 -9.38
CA ARG A 350 -15.42 21.78 -8.21
C ARG A 350 -16.38 20.60 -8.24
N ASP A 351 -16.98 20.31 -9.39
CA ASP A 351 -17.88 19.18 -9.57
C ASP A 351 -17.15 17.85 -9.30
N LEU A 352 -15.88 17.72 -9.74
CA LEU A 352 -15.07 16.55 -9.47
C LEU A 352 -14.69 16.42 -7.99
N LEU A 353 -14.41 17.53 -7.28
CA LEU A 353 -14.18 17.51 -5.84
C LEU A 353 -15.41 16.96 -5.09
N VAL A 354 -16.60 17.45 -5.40
CA VAL A 354 -17.85 16.95 -4.82
C VAL A 354 -18.02 15.45 -5.14
N LYS A 355 -17.72 15.05 -6.38
CA LYS A 355 -17.84 13.66 -6.83
C LYS A 355 -16.91 12.71 -6.10
N VAL A 356 -15.70 13.12 -5.74
CA VAL A 356 -14.79 12.32 -4.91
C VAL A 356 -15.07 12.45 -3.41
N GLY A 357 -16.21 13.06 -3.03
CA GLY A 357 -16.65 13.20 -1.65
C GLY A 357 -15.89 14.25 -0.84
N LEU A 358 -15.46 15.33 -1.50
CA LEU A 358 -14.87 16.50 -0.87
C LEU A 358 -15.79 17.70 -1.01
N ASP A 359 -15.70 18.63 -0.04
CA ASP A 359 -16.43 19.91 -0.11
C ASP A 359 -15.80 20.80 -1.19
N ASP A 360 -16.59 21.58 -1.91
CA ASP A 360 -16.12 22.49 -2.95
C ASP A 360 -15.18 23.58 -2.42
N ARG A 361 -15.29 23.92 -1.12
CA ARG A 361 -14.36 24.81 -0.39
C ARG A 361 -12.91 24.28 -0.38
N ALA A 362 -12.72 22.97 -0.66
CA ALA A 362 -11.41 22.38 -0.85
C ALA A 362 -10.62 23.03 -1.99
N PHE A 363 -11.30 23.63 -2.98
CA PHE A 363 -10.70 24.24 -4.16
C PHE A 363 -9.62 25.29 -3.84
N GLY A 364 -9.85 26.14 -2.83
CA GLY A 364 -8.91 27.21 -2.43
C GLY A 364 -7.80 26.77 -1.46
N LYS A 365 -7.83 25.55 -0.96
CA LYS A 365 -6.89 25.04 0.06
C LYS A 365 -5.64 24.43 -0.56
N TYR A 366 -4.61 24.24 0.27
CA TYR A 366 -3.34 23.62 -0.10
C TYR A 366 -3.31 22.12 0.29
N PRO A 367 -2.50 21.29 -0.39
CA PRO A 367 -2.41 19.87 -0.10
C PRO A 367 -2.10 19.52 1.36
N HIS A 368 -1.30 20.30 2.06
CA HIS A 368 -0.93 20.06 3.46
C HIS A 368 -2.10 20.19 4.46
N GLU A 369 -3.21 20.83 4.06
CA GLU A 369 -4.41 20.98 4.89
C GLU A 369 -5.32 19.74 4.87
N PHE A 370 -4.96 18.70 4.11
CA PHE A 370 -5.78 17.49 3.91
C PHE A 370 -5.13 16.24 4.51
N SER A 371 -5.97 15.31 4.96
CA SER A 371 -5.52 13.96 5.36
C SER A 371 -4.99 13.16 4.17
N GLY A 372 -4.27 12.05 4.43
CA GLY A 372 -3.76 11.16 3.39
C GLY A 372 -4.86 10.67 2.44
N GLY A 373 -5.98 10.21 2.96
CA GLY A 373 -7.12 9.75 2.16
C GLY A 373 -7.80 10.85 1.35
N GLN A 374 -7.88 12.07 1.89
CA GLN A 374 -8.40 13.21 1.14
C GLN A 374 -7.47 13.60 -0.01
N ARG A 375 -6.15 13.58 0.20
CA ARG A 375 -5.15 13.80 -0.87
C ARG A 375 -5.23 12.73 -1.95
N GLN A 376 -5.48 11.49 -1.57
CA GLN A 376 -5.68 10.40 -2.53
C GLN A 376 -6.90 10.64 -3.41
N ARG A 377 -8.01 11.10 -2.84
CA ARG A 377 -9.22 11.48 -3.59
C ARG A 377 -8.95 12.66 -4.52
N ILE A 378 -8.15 13.64 -4.10
CA ILE A 378 -7.70 14.76 -4.93
C ILE A 378 -6.84 14.26 -6.11
N ALA A 379 -5.92 13.33 -5.87
CA ALA A 379 -5.11 12.74 -6.94
C ALA A 379 -5.96 11.96 -7.96
N ILE A 380 -6.99 11.25 -7.50
CA ILE A 380 -7.99 10.61 -8.37
C ILE A 380 -8.77 11.68 -9.17
N ALA A 381 -9.29 12.72 -8.50
CA ALA A 381 -10.02 13.81 -9.16
C ALA A 381 -9.16 14.48 -10.25
N ARG A 382 -7.86 14.72 -9.99
CA ARG A 382 -6.92 15.26 -10.97
C ARG A 382 -6.84 14.39 -12.24
N CYS A 383 -6.78 13.08 -12.10
CA CYS A 383 -6.79 12.19 -13.25
C CYS A 383 -8.11 12.28 -14.03
N LEU A 384 -9.24 12.40 -13.33
CA LEU A 384 -10.56 12.47 -13.92
C LEU A 384 -10.83 13.76 -14.72
N THR A 385 -10.11 14.87 -14.46
CA THR A 385 -10.21 16.11 -15.24
C THR A 385 -9.95 15.88 -16.71
N LEU A 386 -9.14 14.87 -17.05
CA LEU A 386 -8.79 14.51 -18.43
C LEU A 386 -9.76 13.52 -19.08
N LYS A 387 -10.76 13.02 -18.35
CA LYS A 387 -11.72 12.00 -18.80
C LYS A 387 -11.01 10.76 -19.39
N PRO A 388 -10.14 10.08 -18.61
CA PRO A 388 -9.38 8.94 -19.07
C PRO A 388 -10.28 7.73 -19.34
N GLU A 389 -9.77 6.75 -20.09
CA GLU A 389 -10.41 5.43 -20.32
C GLU A 389 -9.75 4.36 -19.45
N VAL A 390 -8.45 4.54 -19.16
CA VAL A 390 -7.67 3.62 -18.32
C VAL A 390 -6.99 4.39 -17.20
N LEU A 391 -7.11 3.87 -15.96
CA LEU A 391 -6.33 4.34 -14.81
C LEU A 391 -5.39 3.22 -14.35
N VAL A 392 -4.11 3.53 -14.24
CA VAL A 392 -3.13 2.72 -13.51
C VAL A 392 -3.11 3.22 -12.08
N LEU A 393 -3.49 2.37 -11.14
CA LEU A 393 -3.59 2.67 -9.71
C LEU A 393 -2.43 1.95 -9.01
N ASP A 394 -1.33 2.67 -8.77
CA ASP A 394 -0.12 2.08 -8.18
C ASP A 394 -0.15 2.23 -6.66
N GLU A 395 -0.49 1.15 -5.97
CA GLU A 395 -0.66 1.07 -4.51
C GLU A 395 -1.49 2.23 -3.93
N ALA A 396 -2.54 2.63 -4.66
CA ALA A 396 -3.33 3.83 -4.39
C ALA A 396 -4.07 3.83 -3.04
N VAL A 397 -4.12 2.71 -2.31
CA VAL A 397 -4.81 2.59 -1.01
C VAL A 397 -3.93 1.99 0.09
N SER A 398 -2.68 1.65 -0.18
CA SER A 398 -1.80 0.90 0.74
C SER A 398 -1.42 1.67 2.00
N ALA A 399 -1.35 3.00 1.92
CA ALA A 399 -0.96 3.87 3.04
C ALA A 399 -2.17 4.46 3.81
N LEU A 400 -3.39 3.93 3.56
CA LEU A 400 -4.61 4.41 4.16
C LEU A 400 -5.08 3.48 5.28
N ASP A 401 -5.67 4.06 6.33
CA ASP A 401 -6.36 3.26 7.34
C ASP A 401 -7.57 2.50 6.75
N VAL A 402 -7.98 1.40 7.38
CA VAL A 402 -9.00 0.47 6.88
C VAL A 402 -10.30 1.16 6.47
N SER A 403 -10.74 2.17 7.24
CA SER A 403 -11.98 2.90 6.96
C SER A 403 -11.87 3.77 5.72
N VAL A 404 -10.78 4.53 5.61
CA VAL A 404 -10.51 5.40 4.45
C VAL A 404 -10.23 4.56 3.21
N GLN A 405 -9.55 3.42 3.37
CA GLN A 405 -9.34 2.45 2.30
C GLN A 405 -10.67 1.95 1.72
N ALA A 406 -11.62 1.54 2.58
CA ALA A 406 -12.95 1.11 2.16
C ALA A 406 -13.70 2.22 1.38
N GLN A 407 -13.62 3.46 1.86
CA GLN A 407 -14.22 4.61 1.18
C GLN A 407 -13.64 4.84 -0.21
N VAL A 408 -12.30 4.78 -0.36
CA VAL A 408 -11.62 4.99 -1.66
C VAL A 408 -11.91 3.83 -2.61
N LEU A 409 -11.96 2.58 -2.13
CA LEU A 409 -12.31 1.42 -2.95
C LEU A 409 -13.75 1.48 -3.46
N ASN A 410 -14.70 1.86 -2.61
CA ASN A 410 -16.08 2.11 -3.02
C ASN A 410 -16.17 3.24 -4.04
N LEU A 411 -15.46 4.35 -3.82
CA LEU A 411 -15.38 5.46 -4.76
C LEU A 411 -14.85 4.99 -6.13
N LEU A 412 -13.79 4.20 -6.17
CA LEU A 412 -13.24 3.68 -7.43
C LEU A 412 -14.26 2.81 -8.19
N LYS A 413 -15.04 1.96 -7.50
CA LYS A 413 -16.13 1.21 -8.12
C LYS A 413 -17.23 2.13 -8.66
N ASP A 414 -17.65 3.14 -7.87
CA ASP A 414 -18.65 4.10 -8.29
C ASP A 414 -18.20 4.87 -9.54
N LEU A 415 -16.95 5.32 -9.58
CA LEU A 415 -16.36 6.01 -10.73
C LEU A 415 -16.20 5.09 -11.95
N GLN A 416 -15.87 3.82 -11.74
CA GLN A 416 -15.81 2.82 -12.81
C GLN A 416 -17.17 2.63 -13.49
N ASP A 417 -18.23 2.49 -12.69
CA ASP A 417 -19.60 2.31 -13.18
C ASP A 417 -20.12 3.55 -13.89
N GLU A 418 -19.78 4.73 -13.40
CA GLU A 418 -20.28 6.00 -13.94
C GLU A 418 -19.56 6.42 -15.22
N PHE A 419 -18.22 6.34 -15.23
CA PHE A 419 -17.40 6.81 -16.35
C PHE A 419 -16.97 5.70 -17.31
N GLY A 420 -17.29 4.43 -17.02
CA GLY A 420 -16.85 3.28 -17.83
C GLY A 420 -15.33 3.06 -17.79
N LEU A 421 -14.68 3.39 -16.68
CA LEU A 421 -13.23 3.31 -16.51
C LEU A 421 -12.74 1.86 -16.47
N SER A 422 -11.54 1.63 -17.00
CA SER A 422 -10.84 0.35 -16.88
C SER A 422 -9.61 0.55 -15.98
N TYR A 423 -9.32 -0.42 -15.11
CA TYR A 423 -8.24 -0.27 -14.12
C TYR A 423 -7.14 -1.30 -14.29
N VAL A 424 -5.88 -0.86 -14.18
CA VAL A 424 -4.75 -1.70 -13.78
C VAL A 424 -4.46 -1.36 -12.32
N PHE A 425 -4.88 -2.24 -11.41
CA PHE A 425 -4.84 -2.01 -9.96
C PHE A 425 -3.67 -2.78 -9.34
N ILE A 426 -2.61 -2.07 -8.97
CA ILE A 426 -1.41 -2.65 -8.36
C ILE A 426 -1.54 -2.56 -6.84
N SER A 427 -1.40 -3.70 -6.15
CA SER A 427 -1.40 -3.75 -4.69
C SER A 427 -0.63 -4.98 -4.20
N HIS A 428 -0.15 -4.91 -2.97
CA HIS A 428 0.37 -6.08 -2.24
C HIS A 428 -0.71 -6.74 -1.36
N ASP A 429 -1.87 -6.09 -1.15
CA ASP A 429 -2.99 -6.63 -0.39
C ASP A 429 -3.98 -7.38 -1.29
N LEU A 430 -3.97 -8.71 -1.17
CA LEU A 430 -4.83 -9.59 -1.95
C LEU A 430 -6.32 -9.50 -1.59
N ALA A 431 -6.67 -9.11 -0.35
CA ALA A 431 -8.06 -8.91 0.01
C ALA A 431 -8.65 -7.68 -0.69
N VAL A 432 -7.86 -6.61 -0.80
CA VAL A 432 -8.19 -5.41 -1.57
C VAL A 432 -8.32 -5.74 -3.06
N VAL A 433 -7.35 -6.49 -3.61
CA VAL A 433 -7.37 -6.89 -5.02
C VAL A 433 -8.59 -7.75 -5.33
N ARG A 434 -8.95 -8.70 -4.46
CA ARG A 434 -10.18 -9.47 -4.59
C ARG A 434 -11.42 -8.59 -4.72
N PHE A 435 -11.53 -7.58 -3.88
CA PHE A 435 -12.71 -6.72 -3.87
C PHE A 435 -12.90 -5.94 -5.16
N ILE A 436 -11.80 -5.46 -5.77
CA ILE A 436 -11.88 -4.53 -6.92
C ILE A 436 -11.63 -5.19 -8.28
N SER A 437 -10.96 -6.36 -8.33
CA SER A 437 -10.44 -6.93 -9.57
C SER A 437 -11.32 -8.04 -10.14
N ASP A 438 -11.39 -8.10 -11.46
CA ASP A 438 -12.04 -9.17 -12.22
C ASP A 438 -11.03 -10.31 -12.52
N GLU A 439 -9.82 -9.93 -12.95
CA GLU A 439 -8.69 -10.81 -13.17
C GLU A 439 -7.51 -10.38 -12.31
N VAL A 440 -6.66 -11.34 -11.97
CA VAL A 440 -5.44 -11.11 -11.18
C VAL A 440 -4.22 -11.68 -11.89
N LEU A 441 -3.18 -10.88 -11.93
CA LEU A 441 -1.86 -11.19 -12.46
C LEU A 441 -0.88 -11.22 -11.29
N VAL A 442 -0.29 -12.38 -11.04
CA VAL A 442 0.68 -12.59 -9.95
C VAL A 442 2.09 -12.46 -10.51
N MET A 443 2.87 -11.50 -9.98
CA MET A 443 4.23 -11.22 -10.43
C MET A 443 5.28 -11.64 -9.39
N LYS A 444 6.37 -12.21 -9.87
CA LYS A 444 7.56 -12.55 -9.09
C LYS A 444 8.82 -12.32 -9.93
N ASP A 445 9.82 -11.63 -9.37
CA ASP A 445 11.13 -11.40 -10.02
C ASP A 445 11.03 -10.88 -11.47
N GLY A 446 10.06 -10.02 -11.73
CA GLY A 446 9.82 -9.41 -13.04
C GLY A 446 9.01 -10.26 -14.03
N VAL A 447 8.59 -11.47 -13.67
CA VAL A 447 7.80 -12.36 -14.54
C VAL A 447 6.39 -12.56 -14.00
N VAL A 448 5.45 -12.84 -14.89
CA VAL A 448 4.09 -13.29 -14.53
C VAL A 448 4.18 -14.78 -14.23
N VAL A 449 3.85 -15.17 -13.00
CA VAL A 449 3.86 -16.57 -12.57
C VAL A 449 2.47 -17.20 -12.68
N GLU A 450 1.42 -16.44 -12.50
CA GLU A 450 0.05 -16.92 -12.63
C GLU A 450 -0.89 -15.78 -13.05
N GLN A 451 -1.89 -16.09 -13.90
CA GLN A 451 -2.94 -15.17 -14.30
C GLN A 451 -4.25 -15.95 -14.40
N ALA A 452 -5.29 -15.48 -13.71
CA ALA A 452 -6.63 -16.05 -13.75
C ALA A 452 -7.66 -15.06 -13.19
N SER A 453 -8.94 -15.45 -13.15
CA SER A 453 -9.96 -14.68 -12.43
C SER A 453 -9.58 -14.52 -10.96
N ALA A 454 -10.01 -13.41 -10.33
CA ALA A 454 -9.72 -13.16 -8.92
C ALA A 454 -10.18 -14.32 -8.03
N GLU A 455 -11.32 -14.91 -8.32
CA GLU A 455 -11.86 -16.06 -7.59
C GLU A 455 -10.97 -17.31 -7.71
N GLN A 456 -10.46 -17.59 -8.92
CA GLN A 456 -9.59 -18.75 -9.15
C GLN A 456 -8.25 -18.59 -8.43
N ILE A 457 -7.63 -17.41 -8.48
CA ILE A 457 -6.35 -17.14 -7.77
C ILE A 457 -6.51 -17.35 -6.27
N LEU A 458 -7.64 -16.95 -5.70
CA LEU A 458 -7.85 -16.99 -4.24
C LEU A 458 -8.25 -18.39 -3.74
N HIS A 459 -9.11 -19.11 -4.46
CA HIS A 459 -9.64 -20.37 -3.98
C HIS A 459 -8.92 -21.60 -4.57
N HIS A 460 -8.37 -21.47 -5.76
CA HIS A 460 -7.73 -22.57 -6.50
C HIS A 460 -6.39 -22.17 -7.13
N PRO A 461 -5.45 -21.58 -6.34
CA PRO A 461 -4.14 -21.19 -6.86
C PRO A 461 -3.38 -22.42 -7.37
N ARG A 462 -2.78 -22.30 -8.54
CA ARG A 462 -2.02 -23.40 -9.16
C ARG A 462 -0.55 -23.37 -8.72
N GLU A 463 0.04 -22.18 -8.77
CA GLU A 463 1.46 -21.97 -8.53
C GLU A 463 1.80 -21.94 -7.03
N ASP A 464 2.90 -22.57 -6.66
CA ASP A 464 3.35 -22.63 -5.25
C ASP A 464 3.70 -21.26 -4.68
N TYR A 465 4.14 -20.33 -5.53
CA TYR A 465 4.38 -18.95 -5.12
C TYR A 465 3.08 -18.25 -4.73
N THR A 466 2.03 -18.41 -5.54
CA THR A 466 0.69 -17.85 -5.24
C THR A 466 0.13 -18.42 -3.95
N LYS A 467 0.26 -19.73 -3.72
CA LYS A 467 -0.15 -20.40 -2.47
C LYS A 467 0.58 -19.83 -1.25
N ARG A 468 1.91 -19.60 -1.36
CA ARG A 468 2.71 -18.99 -0.29
C ARG A 468 2.30 -17.55 -0.02
N LEU A 469 2.06 -16.76 -1.08
CA LEU A 469 1.62 -15.37 -0.97
C LEU A 469 0.27 -15.28 -0.24
N LEU A 470 -0.70 -16.13 -0.59
CA LEU A 470 -1.99 -16.26 0.09
C LEU A 470 -1.85 -16.73 1.54
N GLY A 471 -0.96 -17.70 1.79
CA GLY A 471 -0.67 -18.22 3.14
C GLY A 471 0.01 -17.19 4.06
N ALA A 472 0.61 -16.14 3.51
CA ALA A 472 1.27 -15.09 4.29
C ALA A 472 0.29 -14.01 4.78
N ILE A 473 -0.94 -13.95 4.24
CA ILE A 473 -1.94 -12.95 4.62
C ILE A 473 -2.40 -13.20 6.06
N PRO A 474 -2.38 -12.17 6.94
CA PRO A 474 -2.90 -12.30 8.29
C PRO A 474 -4.39 -12.64 8.29
N ARG A 475 -4.75 -13.77 8.91
CA ARG A 475 -6.14 -14.26 8.95
C ARG A 475 -6.99 -13.60 10.04
N GLY A 476 -6.36 -12.84 10.94
CA GLY A 476 -7.00 -12.29 12.10
C GLY A 476 -7.15 -13.31 13.24
N TYR A 477 -7.94 -12.96 14.25
CA TYR A 477 -8.20 -13.85 15.35
C TYR A 477 -8.91 -15.12 14.87
N GLN A 478 -8.33 -16.28 15.18
CA GLN A 478 -8.95 -17.57 15.02
C GLN A 478 -9.13 -18.20 16.40
N PRO A 479 -10.37 -18.58 16.80
CA PRO A 479 -10.58 -19.31 18.04
C PRO A 479 -9.72 -20.59 18.01
N ALA A 480 -9.10 -20.92 19.14
CA ALA A 480 -8.43 -22.21 19.28
C ALA A 480 -9.47 -23.32 19.05
N ALA A 481 -9.15 -24.26 18.14
CA ALA A 481 -10.00 -25.40 17.83
C ALA A 481 -10.15 -26.33 19.02
#